data_3864b6c50b3d41fc008aa28c15effc63
#
_entry.id   3864b6c50b3d41fc008aa28c15effc63
#
_cell.length_a   1.000
_cell.length_b   1.000
_cell.length_c   1.000
_cell.angle_alpha   90.00
_cell.angle_beta   90.00
_cell.angle_gamma   90.00
#
_symmetry.space_group_name_H-M   'P 1'
#
loop_
_entity.id
_entity.type
_entity.pdbx_description
1 polymer ?
#
loop_
_entity_poly.entity_id
_entity_poly.type
_entity_poly.pdbx_seq_one_letter_code
_entity_poly.pdbx_strand_id
1 'polypeptide(L)'
;MSPQAKVLTVSDGVIAGTREDKSGAALVERLSAAGYEVVDRRVVADGTETVTHALRELTAGFAGLVVTTGGTGFAPRDLTPEGTRGMLDRDAPGLAEAMRLVSPKGRLSRGVAGTAGRAIVLNTPGSQAGAVECLEAVLEVLPHALALLAEEPTEH
;
A
#
# COMPACT_ATOMS: atom_id res chain seq x y z
N MET A 1 -10.64 14.01 -13.90
CA MET A 1 -11.12 13.21 -12.76
C MET A 1 -10.00 12.95 -11.79
N SER A 2 -10.29 12.99 -10.50
CA SER A 2 -9.30 12.66 -9.47
C SER A 2 -8.95 11.17 -9.53
N PRO A 3 -7.66 10.81 -9.42
CA PRO A 3 -7.28 9.42 -9.28
C PRO A 3 -7.82 8.86 -7.97
N GLN A 4 -8.12 7.57 -7.95
CA GLN A 4 -8.69 6.92 -6.78
C GLN A 4 -7.65 6.12 -6.02
N ALA A 5 -7.85 6.01 -4.71
CA ALA A 5 -7.01 5.21 -3.84
C ALA A 5 -7.85 4.46 -2.82
N LYS A 6 -7.28 3.37 -2.31
CA LYS A 6 -7.84 2.57 -1.22
C LYS A 6 -6.75 2.32 -0.19
N VAL A 7 -7.11 2.21 1.08
CA VAL A 7 -6.17 1.99 2.18
C VAL A 7 -6.56 0.70 2.91
N LEU A 8 -5.58 -0.17 3.11
CA LEU A 8 -5.73 -1.42 3.86
C LEU A 8 -4.80 -1.40 5.07
N THR A 9 -5.36 -1.42 6.26
CA THR A 9 -4.60 -1.58 7.50
C THR A 9 -4.56 -3.06 7.87
N VAL A 10 -3.36 -3.58 8.07
CA VAL A 10 -3.12 -4.96 8.49
C VAL A 10 -2.63 -4.93 9.93
N SER A 11 -3.48 -5.28 10.88
CA SER A 11 -3.14 -5.21 12.30
C SER A 11 -4.09 -6.02 13.16
N ASP A 12 -3.55 -7.03 13.85
CA ASP A 12 -4.30 -7.78 14.87
C ASP A 12 -4.79 -6.84 15.98
N GLY A 13 -3.95 -5.88 16.39
CA GLY A 13 -4.29 -4.94 17.46
C GLY A 13 -5.45 -4.03 17.12
N VAL A 14 -5.51 -3.54 15.88
CA VAL A 14 -6.63 -2.69 15.44
C VAL A 14 -7.92 -3.52 15.36
N ILE A 15 -7.86 -4.72 14.80
CA ILE A 15 -9.01 -5.64 14.72
C ILE A 15 -9.53 -5.97 16.11
N ALA A 16 -8.65 -6.22 17.08
CA ALA A 16 -9.04 -6.54 18.46
C ALA A 16 -9.51 -5.32 19.26
N GLY A 17 -9.37 -4.12 18.72
CA GLY A 17 -9.75 -2.89 19.41
C GLY A 17 -8.76 -2.44 20.49
N THR A 18 -7.56 -3.04 20.55
CA THR A 18 -6.53 -2.69 21.53
C THR A 18 -5.57 -1.62 21.03
N ARG A 19 -5.68 -1.26 19.74
CA ARG A 19 -4.86 -0.23 19.11
C ARG A 19 -5.72 0.61 18.17
N GLU A 20 -5.45 1.91 18.14
CA GLU A 20 -6.09 2.82 17.20
C GLU A 20 -5.41 2.75 15.82
N ASP A 21 -6.17 2.86 14.75
CA ASP A 21 -5.64 2.84 13.37
C ASP A 21 -5.11 4.22 12.95
N LYS A 22 -3.98 4.62 13.54
CA LYS A 22 -3.36 5.92 13.28
C LYS A 22 -2.69 5.98 11.90
N SER A 23 -2.01 4.92 11.49
CA SER A 23 -1.33 4.90 10.20
C SER A 23 -2.31 4.88 9.03
N GLY A 24 -3.39 4.12 9.15
CA GLY A 24 -4.46 4.13 8.13
C GLY A 24 -5.08 5.50 7.97
N ALA A 25 -5.40 6.17 9.09
CA ALA A 25 -5.95 7.52 9.07
C ALA A 25 -4.98 8.52 8.43
N ALA A 26 -3.69 8.43 8.77
CA ALA A 26 -2.67 9.33 8.22
C ALA A 26 -2.48 9.14 6.71
N LEU A 27 -2.54 7.88 6.23
CA LEU A 27 -2.46 7.60 4.79
C LEU A 27 -3.67 8.18 4.05
N VAL A 28 -4.88 8.03 4.59
CA VAL A 28 -6.09 8.62 3.99
C VAL A 28 -5.94 10.13 3.86
N GLU A 29 -5.50 10.78 4.91
CA GLU A 29 -5.27 12.23 4.91
C GLU A 29 -4.21 12.65 3.90
N ARG A 30 -3.08 11.93 3.86
CA ARG A 30 -1.98 12.26 2.93
C ARG A 30 -2.36 12.04 1.46
N LEU A 31 -3.07 10.94 1.18
CA LEU A 31 -3.57 10.66 -0.18
C LEU A 31 -4.57 11.72 -0.63
N SER A 32 -5.49 12.12 0.25
CA SER A 32 -6.46 13.17 -0.06
C SER A 32 -5.77 14.49 -0.35
N ALA A 33 -4.75 14.85 0.44
CA ALA A 33 -3.95 16.06 0.21
C ALA A 33 -3.18 16.02 -1.11
N ALA A 34 -2.84 14.82 -1.59
CA ALA A 34 -2.15 14.64 -2.88
C ALA A 34 -3.11 14.59 -4.08
N GLY A 35 -4.40 14.76 -3.85
CA GLY A 35 -5.40 14.80 -4.92
C GLY A 35 -6.09 13.46 -5.22
N TYR A 36 -5.85 12.42 -4.42
CA TYR A 36 -6.54 11.16 -4.57
C TYR A 36 -7.91 11.18 -3.88
N GLU A 37 -8.90 10.58 -4.52
CA GLU A 37 -10.17 10.28 -3.88
C GLU A 37 -10.04 8.92 -3.20
N VAL A 38 -10.07 8.88 -1.88
CA VAL A 38 -9.99 7.61 -1.13
C VAL A 38 -11.39 7.02 -1.06
N VAL A 39 -11.59 5.94 -1.82
CA VAL A 39 -12.92 5.34 -2.04
C VAL A 39 -13.18 4.11 -1.16
N ASP A 40 -12.18 3.57 -0.50
CA ASP A 40 -12.34 2.46 0.43
C ASP A 40 -11.22 2.49 1.48
N ARG A 41 -11.58 2.10 2.69
CA ARG A 41 -10.64 1.95 3.82
C ARG A 41 -11.04 0.71 4.60
N ARG A 42 -10.12 -0.21 4.75
CA ARG A 42 -10.41 -1.51 5.35
C ARG A 42 -9.33 -1.88 6.38
N VAL A 43 -9.72 -2.62 7.39
CA VAL A 43 -8.81 -3.19 8.39
C VAL A 43 -8.98 -4.70 8.38
N VAL A 44 -7.86 -5.42 8.37
CA VAL A 44 -7.85 -6.88 8.45
C VAL A 44 -6.80 -7.34 9.47
N ALA A 45 -6.94 -8.58 9.94
CA ALA A 45 -5.95 -9.20 10.81
C ALA A 45 -4.67 -9.53 10.02
N ASP A 46 -3.57 -9.70 10.74
CA ASP A 46 -2.31 -10.18 10.16
C ASP A 46 -2.47 -11.61 9.62
N GLY A 47 -1.68 -11.95 8.63
CA GLY A 47 -1.67 -13.29 8.02
C GLY A 47 -1.62 -13.23 6.51
N THR A 48 -1.00 -14.25 5.90
CA THR A 48 -0.81 -14.32 4.45
C THR A 48 -2.15 -14.35 3.69
N GLU A 49 -3.01 -15.29 4.03
CA GLU A 49 -4.28 -15.48 3.31
C GLU A 49 -5.24 -14.32 3.50
N THR A 50 -5.27 -13.76 4.71
CA THR A 50 -6.10 -12.59 5.04
C THR A 50 -5.73 -11.42 4.14
N VAL A 51 -4.44 -11.14 4.00
CA VAL A 51 -3.94 -10.04 3.16
C VAL A 51 -4.20 -10.31 1.69
N THR A 52 -3.88 -11.52 1.21
CA THR A 52 -4.11 -11.89 -0.19
C THR A 52 -5.57 -11.73 -0.58
N HIS A 53 -6.50 -12.24 0.26
CA HIS A 53 -7.93 -12.14 0.01
C HIS A 53 -8.40 -10.69 -0.05
N ALA A 54 -8.01 -9.89 0.95
CA ALA A 54 -8.38 -8.47 0.99
C ALA A 54 -7.87 -7.70 -0.22
N LEU A 55 -6.62 -7.93 -0.62
CA LEU A 55 -6.04 -7.24 -1.77
C LEU A 55 -6.68 -7.67 -3.09
N ARG A 56 -7.03 -8.93 -3.24
CA ARG A 56 -7.78 -9.39 -4.43
C ARG A 56 -9.12 -8.67 -4.55
N GLU A 57 -9.84 -8.53 -3.43
CA GLU A 57 -11.11 -7.81 -3.43
C GLU A 57 -10.94 -6.32 -3.75
N LEU A 58 -9.93 -5.69 -3.14
CA LEU A 58 -9.70 -4.26 -3.32
C LEU A 58 -9.21 -3.91 -4.74
N THR A 59 -8.50 -4.80 -5.39
CA THR A 59 -7.94 -4.56 -6.73
C THR A 59 -8.85 -5.05 -7.87
N ALA A 60 -9.85 -5.88 -7.58
CA ALA A 60 -10.74 -6.42 -8.61
C ALA A 60 -11.50 -5.31 -9.34
N GLY A 61 -11.24 -5.16 -10.66
CA GLY A 61 -11.89 -4.13 -11.47
C GLY A 61 -11.56 -2.70 -11.05
N PHE A 62 -10.48 -2.50 -10.29
CA PHE A 62 -10.09 -1.20 -9.77
C PHE A 62 -8.86 -0.65 -10.50
N ALA A 63 -8.96 0.57 -11.00
CA ALA A 63 -7.85 1.32 -11.59
C ALA A 63 -7.45 2.43 -10.61
N GLY A 64 -6.35 2.25 -9.91
CA GLY A 64 -5.91 3.22 -8.91
C GLY A 64 -4.85 2.66 -7.98
N LEU A 65 -4.68 3.31 -6.84
CA LEU A 65 -3.64 3.01 -5.87
C LEU A 65 -4.23 2.28 -4.67
N VAL A 66 -3.63 1.17 -4.26
CA VAL A 66 -3.95 0.48 -3.01
C VAL A 66 -2.72 0.53 -2.12
N VAL A 67 -2.83 1.21 -0.99
CA VAL A 67 -1.73 1.35 -0.02
C VAL A 67 -2.06 0.52 1.21
N THR A 68 -1.17 -0.40 1.57
CA THR A 68 -1.30 -1.14 2.82
C THR A 68 -0.39 -0.54 3.89
N THR A 69 -0.75 -0.68 5.15
CA THR A 69 0.07 -0.31 6.29
C THR A 69 0.04 -1.42 7.33
N GLY A 70 1.21 -1.77 7.85
CA GLY A 70 1.35 -2.82 8.86
C GLY A 70 1.79 -4.17 8.30
N GLY A 71 2.29 -5.02 9.17
CA GLY A 71 2.68 -6.39 8.85
C GLY A 71 3.89 -6.55 7.95
N THR A 72 4.79 -5.55 7.90
CA THR A 72 5.96 -5.59 7.01
C THR A 72 7.28 -5.90 7.71
N GLY A 73 7.27 -6.12 9.01
CA GLY A 73 8.47 -6.32 9.81
C GLY A 73 8.90 -7.79 9.94
N PHE A 74 9.49 -8.10 11.09
CA PHE A 74 10.12 -9.40 11.35
C PHE A 74 9.37 -10.26 12.36
N ALA A 75 8.24 -9.78 12.91
CA ALA A 75 7.44 -10.60 13.81
C ALA A 75 6.82 -11.79 13.06
N PRO A 76 6.57 -12.92 13.73
CA PRO A 76 6.05 -14.11 13.05
C PRO A 76 4.73 -13.90 12.29
N ARG A 77 3.90 -12.96 12.74
CA ARG A 77 2.64 -12.66 12.06
C ARG A 77 2.73 -11.49 11.08
N ASP A 78 3.91 -10.89 10.89
CA ASP A 78 4.15 -9.86 9.87
C ASP A 78 4.29 -10.55 8.52
N LEU A 79 3.16 -10.80 7.85
CA LEU A 79 3.11 -11.57 6.61
C LEU A 79 2.47 -10.80 5.46
N THR A 80 2.41 -9.45 5.58
CA THR A 80 1.87 -8.60 4.52
C THR A 80 2.64 -8.76 3.20
N PRO A 81 3.98 -8.80 3.18
CA PRO A 81 4.71 -9.01 1.93
C PRO A 81 4.37 -10.33 1.26
N GLU A 82 4.30 -11.42 2.03
CA GLU A 82 3.93 -12.73 1.52
C GLU A 82 2.52 -12.75 0.94
N GLY A 83 1.56 -12.15 1.68
CA GLY A 83 0.18 -12.04 1.21
C GLY A 83 0.04 -11.20 -0.04
N THR A 84 0.80 -10.12 -0.13
CA THR A 84 0.80 -9.24 -1.30
C THR A 84 1.39 -9.96 -2.52
N ARG A 85 2.52 -10.64 -2.36
CA ARG A 85 3.13 -11.42 -3.46
C ARG A 85 2.19 -12.49 -4.00
N GLY A 86 1.33 -13.03 -3.16
CA GLY A 86 0.36 -14.04 -3.56
C GLY A 86 -0.67 -13.56 -4.58
N MET A 87 -0.80 -12.25 -4.79
CA MET A 87 -1.81 -11.70 -5.70
C MET A 87 -1.27 -10.71 -6.74
N LEU A 88 -0.02 -10.28 -6.66
CA LEU A 88 0.56 -9.36 -7.64
C LEU A 88 0.73 -10.02 -9.00
N ASP A 89 0.47 -9.28 -10.06
CA ASP A 89 0.76 -9.69 -11.44
C ASP A 89 2.24 -9.50 -11.76
N ARG A 90 2.79 -8.35 -11.35
CA ARG A 90 4.20 -8.00 -11.61
C ARG A 90 4.75 -7.23 -10.43
N ASP A 91 6.03 -7.47 -10.13
CA ASP A 91 6.76 -6.70 -9.11
C ASP A 91 7.15 -5.33 -9.64
N ALA A 92 7.18 -4.34 -8.74
CA ALA A 92 7.70 -2.99 -9.00
C ALA A 92 8.78 -2.68 -7.97
N PRO A 93 9.96 -3.32 -8.08
CA PRO A 93 10.99 -3.24 -7.05
C PRO A 93 11.53 -1.82 -6.84
N GLY A 94 11.53 -0.99 -7.88
CA GLY A 94 11.98 0.41 -7.74
C GLY A 94 11.14 1.22 -6.77
N LEU A 95 9.84 0.99 -6.73
CA LEU A 95 8.97 1.66 -5.76
C LEU A 95 9.28 1.19 -4.33
N ALA A 96 9.44 -0.12 -4.13
CA ALA A 96 9.78 -0.67 -2.82
C ALA A 96 11.15 -0.19 -2.33
N GLU A 97 12.14 -0.11 -3.23
CA GLU A 97 13.47 0.40 -2.92
C GLU A 97 13.42 1.86 -2.48
N ALA A 98 12.70 2.71 -3.21
CA ALA A 98 12.55 4.12 -2.86
C ALA A 98 11.92 4.28 -1.46
N MET A 99 10.91 3.50 -1.16
CA MET A 99 10.26 3.53 0.15
C MET A 99 11.21 3.10 1.27
N ARG A 100 12.06 2.09 1.06
CA ARG A 100 13.02 1.64 2.07
C ARG A 100 14.14 2.63 2.34
N LEU A 101 14.45 3.49 1.38
CA LEU A 101 15.56 4.44 1.51
C LEU A 101 15.25 5.70 2.30
N VAL A 102 14.00 5.93 2.67
CA VAL A 102 13.60 7.18 3.35
C VAL A 102 14.13 7.29 4.78
N SER A 103 14.47 6.18 5.41
CA SER A 103 15.05 6.20 6.75
C SER A 103 15.88 4.94 7.01
N PRO A 104 16.81 4.98 8.00
CA PRO A 104 17.57 3.78 8.38
C PRO A 104 16.69 2.60 8.80
N LYS A 105 15.53 2.87 9.40
CA LYS A 105 14.56 1.83 9.81
C LYS A 105 13.94 1.12 8.61
N GLY A 106 14.00 1.70 7.43
CA GLY A 106 13.53 1.09 6.20
C GLY A 106 14.18 -0.26 5.90
N ARG A 107 15.42 -0.48 6.40
CA ARG A 107 16.11 -1.77 6.26
C ARG A 107 15.38 -2.92 6.93
N LEU A 108 14.49 -2.63 7.87
CA LEU A 108 13.68 -3.62 8.56
C LEU A 108 12.32 -3.86 7.90
N SER A 109 11.99 -3.09 6.87
CA SER A 109 10.78 -3.31 6.12
C SER A 109 11.02 -4.34 5.02
N ARG A 110 10.19 -5.39 5.00
CA ARG A 110 10.19 -6.39 3.94
C ARG A 110 9.09 -6.12 2.92
N GLY A 111 8.51 -4.91 2.97
CA GLY A 111 7.41 -4.49 2.11
C GLY A 111 7.73 -4.60 0.63
N VAL A 112 6.71 -4.90 -0.16
CA VAL A 112 6.81 -5.02 -1.62
C VAL A 112 5.89 -4.00 -2.29
N ALA A 113 6.06 -3.85 -3.58
CA ALA A 113 5.20 -3.04 -4.43
C ALA A 113 5.05 -3.75 -5.77
N GLY A 114 3.92 -3.52 -6.43
CA GLY A 114 3.69 -4.14 -7.72
C GLY A 114 2.34 -3.76 -8.31
N THR A 115 1.97 -4.46 -9.36
CA THR A 115 0.73 -4.21 -10.09
C THR A 115 -0.22 -5.39 -9.97
N ALA A 116 -1.51 -5.08 -10.00
CA ALA A 116 -2.59 -6.06 -10.09
C ALA A 116 -3.67 -5.47 -11.00
N GLY A 117 -3.77 -5.97 -12.23
CA GLY A 117 -4.61 -5.36 -13.26
C GLY A 117 -4.16 -3.91 -13.51
N ARG A 118 -5.08 -2.97 -13.33
CA ARG A 118 -4.79 -1.53 -13.45
C ARG A 118 -4.50 -0.85 -12.11
N ALA A 119 -4.36 -1.63 -11.05
CA ALA A 119 -4.03 -1.11 -9.73
C ALA A 119 -2.53 -1.22 -9.44
N ILE A 120 -2.02 -0.27 -8.66
CA ILE A 120 -0.70 -0.35 -8.04
C ILE A 120 -0.91 -0.64 -6.57
N VAL A 121 -0.18 -1.62 -6.04
CA VAL A 121 -0.22 -1.98 -4.63
C VAL A 121 1.12 -1.61 -3.99
N LEU A 122 1.06 -0.87 -2.88
CA LEU A 122 2.23 -0.47 -2.10
C LEU A 122 2.09 -0.96 -0.67
N ASN A 123 3.11 -1.65 -0.15
CA ASN A 123 3.19 -1.96 1.29
C ASN A 123 3.94 -0.85 2.01
N THR A 124 3.37 -0.31 3.09
CA THR A 124 4.05 0.63 3.98
C THR A 124 4.11 0.06 5.40
N PRO A 125 5.07 0.51 6.23
CA PRO A 125 5.17 0.01 7.60
C PRO A 125 3.99 0.46 8.47
N GLY A 126 3.87 -0.16 9.64
CA GLY A 126 2.75 0.08 10.55
C GLY A 126 2.82 1.37 11.35
N SER A 127 3.98 2.04 11.43
CA SER A 127 4.09 3.30 12.14
C SER A 127 3.47 4.44 11.32
N GLN A 128 2.82 5.37 12.00
CA GLN A 128 2.17 6.51 11.34
C GLN A 128 3.17 7.31 10.49
N ALA A 129 4.28 7.72 11.08
CA ALA A 129 5.31 8.50 10.38
C ALA A 129 5.95 7.69 9.24
N GLY A 130 6.28 6.42 9.48
CA GLY A 130 6.90 5.57 8.49
C GLY A 130 6.00 5.32 7.28
N ALA A 131 4.71 5.11 7.50
CA ALA A 131 3.76 4.91 6.42
C ALA A 131 3.69 6.14 5.51
N VAL A 132 3.55 7.31 6.08
CA VAL A 132 3.47 8.58 5.33
C VAL A 132 4.78 8.86 4.59
N GLU A 133 5.93 8.72 5.25
CA GLU A 133 7.24 8.95 4.63
C GLU A 133 7.47 8.02 3.42
N CYS A 134 7.10 6.75 3.56
CA CYS A 134 7.22 5.79 2.46
C CYS A 134 6.33 6.18 1.28
N LEU A 135 5.09 6.53 1.53
CA LEU A 135 4.18 6.99 0.47
C LEU A 135 4.74 8.23 -0.23
N GLU A 136 5.20 9.20 0.54
CA GLU A 136 5.76 10.45 -0.01
C GLU A 136 6.96 10.20 -0.93
N ALA A 137 7.75 9.17 -0.65
CA ALA A 137 8.91 8.84 -1.47
C ALA A 137 8.56 8.48 -2.92
N VAL A 138 7.32 8.05 -3.19
CA VAL A 138 6.91 7.58 -4.51
C VAL A 138 5.75 8.38 -5.13
N LEU A 139 5.15 9.29 -4.39
CA LEU A 139 3.96 10.04 -4.86
C LEU A 139 4.17 10.71 -6.22
N GLU A 140 5.34 11.29 -6.47
CA GLU A 140 5.57 12.04 -7.71
C GLU A 140 5.55 11.19 -8.98
N VAL A 141 5.89 9.89 -8.87
CA VAL A 141 5.95 8.99 -10.03
C VAL A 141 4.68 8.16 -10.21
N LEU A 142 3.80 8.11 -9.22
CA LEU A 142 2.59 7.28 -9.28
C LEU A 142 1.59 7.71 -10.35
N PRO A 143 1.34 9.00 -10.60
CA PRO A 143 0.41 9.38 -11.66
C PRO A 143 0.83 8.87 -13.03
N HIS A 144 2.12 8.91 -13.35
CA HIS A 144 2.63 8.39 -14.62
C HIS A 144 2.47 6.86 -14.69
N ALA A 145 2.82 6.16 -13.60
CA ALA A 145 2.67 4.70 -13.54
C ALA A 145 1.20 4.27 -13.71
N LEU A 146 0.28 4.97 -13.06
CA LEU A 146 -1.16 4.70 -13.20
C LEU A 146 -1.66 4.95 -14.61
N ALA A 147 -1.19 6.02 -15.26
CA ALA A 147 -1.53 6.31 -16.66
C ALA A 147 -1.06 5.21 -17.60
N LEU A 148 0.15 4.69 -17.38
CA LEU A 148 0.69 3.57 -18.17
C LEU A 148 -0.17 2.31 -18.00
N LEU A 149 -0.57 1.98 -16.78
CA LEU A 149 -1.44 0.82 -16.51
C LEU A 149 -2.82 0.96 -17.16
N ALA A 150 -3.34 2.18 -17.22
CA ALA A 150 -4.62 2.48 -17.85
C ALA A 150 -4.52 2.60 -19.36
N GLU A 151 -3.32 2.44 -19.93
CA GLU A 151 -3.03 2.57 -21.36
C GLU A 151 -3.40 3.95 -21.91
N GLU A 152 -3.26 4.99 -21.06
CA GLU A 152 -3.47 6.37 -21.46
C GLU A 152 -2.26 6.88 -22.26
N PRO A 153 -2.46 7.82 -23.22
CA PRO A 153 -1.33 8.42 -23.92
C PRO A 153 -0.37 9.13 -22.98
N THR A 154 0.92 8.84 -23.08
CA THR A 154 1.97 9.43 -22.26
C THR A 154 3.19 9.78 -23.11
N GLU A 155 4.02 10.70 -22.61
CA GLU A 155 5.27 11.10 -23.26
C GLU A 155 6.48 10.43 -22.58
N HIS A 156 6.71 9.18 -22.86
CA HIS A 156 7.89 8.56 -22.28
C HIS A 156 8.70 7.75 -23.31
#